data_1a546cadc9fbb74c6b46139999f5116d
#
_entry.id   1a546cadc9fbb74c6b46139999f5116d
#
_cell.length_a   1.000
_cell.length_b   1.000
_cell.length_c   1.000
_cell.angle_alpha   90.00
_cell.angle_beta   90.00
_cell.angle_gamma   90.00
#
_symmetry.space_group_name_H-M   'P 1'
#
loop_
_entity.id
_entity.type
_entity.pdbx_description
1 polymer ?
#
loop_
_entity_poly.entity_id
_entity_poly.type
_entity_poly.pdbx_seq_one_letter_code
_entity_poly.pdbx_strand_id
1 'polypeptide(L)'
;MIEMIQVNHQFVIGKKGRERIVPVLHEIDLQVKEGEIVAIVGRSGSGKSTLLNLMSGYIRPTAGAIRVAGRDVTGLSEGDWADFRLAHLGFMFQSFQLIPSMTAFENAELPLVLKGMGIAERKKRVMALLNQVGVAEYAGHYPGELSGGQQQRVSVARALMLNPPIVLADEPTGSLDSDNERQLLSLIRELNRELGITFVLITHDEQVAATAHRTIALKDGYLLNAPGKGGASSYEIQ
;
A
#
# COMPACT_ATOMS: atom_id res chain seq x y z
N MET A 1 -2.12 14.37 -3.15
CA MET A 1 -1.20 13.59 -2.29
C MET A 1 -0.23 12.72 -3.10
N ILE A 2 -0.70 11.99 -4.13
CA ILE A 2 0.16 11.28 -5.11
C ILE A 2 -0.18 11.79 -6.49
N GLU A 3 0.83 12.08 -7.32
CA GLU A 3 0.68 12.43 -8.73
C GLU A 3 1.63 11.58 -9.57
N MET A 4 1.13 10.99 -10.62
CA MET A 4 1.90 10.32 -11.66
C MET A 4 1.57 11.01 -12.97
N ILE A 5 2.59 11.45 -13.71
CA ILE A 5 2.46 12.27 -14.92
C ILE A 5 3.17 11.53 -16.05
N GLN A 6 2.40 11.04 -17.02
CA GLN A 6 2.87 10.32 -18.22
C GLN A 6 3.88 9.21 -17.88
N VAL A 7 3.60 8.47 -16.76
CA VAL A 7 4.52 7.45 -16.25
C VAL A 7 4.44 6.20 -17.12
N ASN A 8 5.61 5.79 -17.60
CA ASN A 8 5.81 4.52 -18.31
C ASN A 8 6.76 3.62 -17.54
N HIS A 9 6.52 2.31 -17.61
CA HIS A 9 7.46 1.34 -17.05
C HIS A 9 7.54 0.08 -17.91
N GLN A 10 8.78 -0.39 -18.08
CA GLN A 10 9.11 -1.64 -18.76
C GLN A 10 10.19 -2.40 -17.99
N PHE A 11 10.08 -3.71 -17.97
CA PHE A 11 11.16 -4.57 -17.48
C PHE A 11 12.09 -4.98 -18.61
N VAL A 12 13.38 -5.08 -18.29
CA VAL A 12 14.38 -5.69 -19.16
C VAL A 12 14.71 -7.06 -18.59
N ILE A 13 14.34 -8.11 -19.30
CA ILE A 13 14.50 -9.51 -18.87
C ILE A 13 15.49 -10.21 -19.79
N GLY A 14 16.39 -10.99 -19.21
CA GLY A 14 17.36 -11.81 -19.93
C GLY A 14 18.81 -11.50 -19.59
N LYS A 15 19.72 -12.24 -20.21
CA LYS A 15 21.18 -12.01 -20.05
C LYS A 15 21.65 -10.95 -21.04
N LYS A 16 22.72 -10.22 -20.67
CA LYS A 16 23.36 -9.22 -21.52
C LYS A 16 23.59 -9.78 -22.95
N GLY A 17 23.05 -9.07 -23.95
CA GLY A 17 23.08 -9.48 -25.35
C GLY A 17 21.92 -10.38 -25.80
N ARG A 18 21.00 -10.77 -24.89
CA ARG A 18 19.72 -11.47 -25.17
C ARG A 18 18.59 -10.88 -24.34
N GLU A 19 18.57 -9.59 -24.22
CA GLU A 19 17.58 -8.86 -23.44
C GLU A 19 16.26 -8.76 -24.20
N ARG A 20 15.17 -8.95 -23.46
CA ARG A 20 13.81 -8.72 -23.96
C ARG A 20 13.18 -7.59 -23.13
N ILE A 21 12.67 -6.59 -23.81
CA ILE A 21 11.90 -5.51 -23.21
C ILE A 21 10.45 -5.97 -23.06
N VAL A 22 9.91 -5.84 -21.86
CA VAL A 22 8.51 -6.16 -21.54
C VAL A 22 7.84 -4.90 -20.98
N PRO A 23 7.10 -4.15 -21.82
CA PRO A 23 6.32 -3.00 -21.37
C PRO A 23 5.21 -3.47 -20.42
N VAL A 24 4.95 -2.73 -19.35
CA VAL A 24 3.96 -3.08 -18.31
C VAL A 24 3.00 -1.94 -18.00
N LEU A 25 3.47 -0.69 -18.01
CA LEU A 25 2.63 0.47 -17.77
C LEU A 25 2.86 1.52 -18.85
N HIS A 26 1.77 2.11 -19.32
CA HIS A 26 1.75 3.00 -20.47
C HIS A 26 1.06 4.32 -20.11
N GLU A 27 1.78 5.44 -20.22
CA GLU A 27 1.25 6.81 -20.12
C GLU A 27 0.31 7.00 -18.92
N ILE A 28 0.75 6.50 -17.75
CA ILE A 28 -0.07 6.58 -16.55
C ILE A 28 -0.16 8.01 -16.06
N ASP A 29 -1.36 8.56 -16.11
CA ASP A 29 -1.76 9.81 -15.47
C ASP A 29 -2.71 9.49 -14.31
N LEU A 30 -2.22 9.70 -13.08
CA LEU A 30 -2.96 9.41 -11.86
C LEU A 30 -2.79 10.54 -10.85
N GLN A 31 -3.89 10.98 -10.29
CA GLN A 31 -3.89 11.89 -9.15
C GLN A 31 -4.70 11.30 -8.00
N VAL A 32 -4.10 11.20 -6.82
CA VAL A 32 -4.76 10.84 -5.56
C VAL A 32 -4.72 12.05 -4.63
N LYS A 33 -5.89 12.49 -4.17
CA LYS A 33 -6.01 13.64 -3.26
C LYS A 33 -5.67 13.24 -1.83
N GLU A 34 -5.38 14.23 -1.01
CA GLU A 34 -5.20 14.04 0.43
C GLU A 34 -6.50 13.59 1.07
N GLY A 35 -6.43 12.61 2.00
CA GLY A 35 -7.60 12.04 2.64
C GLY A 35 -8.51 11.22 1.71
N GLU A 36 -8.07 10.90 0.49
CA GLU A 36 -8.84 10.08 -0.43
C GLU A 36 -8.54 8.57 -0.21
N ILE A 37 -9.57 7.73 -0.26
CA ILE A 37 -9.43 6.29 -0.45
C ILE A 37 -9.66 6.02 -1.93
N VAL A 38 -8.63 5.55 -2.64
CA VAL A 38 -8.70 5.17 -4.05
C VAL A 38 -8.49 3.66 -4.18
N ALA A 39 -9.39 2.97 -4.87
CA ALA A 39 -9.20 1.59 -5.27
C ALA A 39 -8.70 1.51 -6.72
N ILE A 40 -7.67 0.73 -6.96
CA ILE A 40 -7.16 0.40 -8.29
C ILE A 40 -7.48 -1.07 -8.54
N VAL A 41 -8.41 -1.31 -9.46
CA VAL A 41 -8.91 -2.65 -9.78
C VAL A 41 -8.39 -3.14 -11.13
N GLY A 42 -8.24 -4.43 -11.30
CA GLY A 42 -7.82 -5.04 -12.57
C GLY A 42 -7.49 -6.52 -12.42
N ARG A 43 -7.47 -7.24 -13.54
CA ARG A 43 -7.11 -8.67 -13.58
C ARG A 43 -5.66 -8.89 -13.14
N SER A 44 -5.32 -10.13 -12.78
CA SER A 44 -3.92 -10.51 -12.56
C SER A 44 -3.09 -10.20 -13.80
N GLY A 45 -1.90 -9.67 -13.61
CA GLY A 45 -1.00 -9.26 -14.71
C GLY A 45 -1.31 -7.90 -15.35
N SER A 46 -2.33 -7.15 -14.93
CA SER A 46 -2.64 -5.83 -15.49
C SER A 46 -1.62 -4.74 -15.15
N GLY A 47 -0.68 -4.97 -14.22
CA GLY A 47 0.33 -4.00 -13.81
C GLY A 47 0.09 -3.34 -12.44
N LYS A 48 -0.92 -3.78 -11.65
CA LYS A 48 -1.28 -3.18 -10.36
C LYS A 48 -0.12 -3.12 -9.35
N SER A 49 0.53 -4.24 -9.09
CA SER A 49 1.67 -4.29 -8.16
C SER A 49 2.87 -3.50 -8.70
N THR A 50 3.06 -3.43 -10.03
CA THR A 50 4.05 -2.56 -10.66
C THR A 50 3.75 -1.09 -10.39
N LEU A 51 2.48 -0.70 -10.51
CA LEU A 51 2.04 0.66 -10.22
C LEU A 51 2.27 1.04 -8.75
N LEU A 52 1.95 0.12 -7.82
CA LEU A 52 2.21 0.31 -6.38
C LEU A 52 3.71 0.43 -6.10
N ASN A 53 4.53 -0.42 -6.73
CA ASN A 53 5.99 -0.38 -6.58
C ASN A 53 6.61 0.92 -7.10
N LEU A 54 6.04 1.53 -8.13
CA LEU A 54 6.44 2.86 -8.62
C LEU A 54 6.06 3.96 -7.61
N MET A 55 4.82 3.94 -7.06
CA MET A 55 4.37 4.90 -6.06
C MET A 55 5.18 4.83 -4.76
N SER A 56 5.71 3.66 -4.44
CA SER A 56 6.52 3.42 -3.23
C SER A 56 8.02 3.52 -3.44
N GLY A 57 8.47 3.72 -4.69
CA GLY A 57 9.89 3.83 -5.03
C GLY A 57 10.69 2.55 -4.90
N TYR A 58 10.05 1.38 -4.89
CA TYR A 58 10.74 0.09 -5.01
C TYR A 58 11.26 -0.16 -6.42
N ILE A 59 10.64 0.45 -7.42
CA ILE A 59 11.14 0.51 -8.79
C ILE A 59 11.04 1.93 -9.33
N ARG A 60 11.84 2.24 -10.35
CA ARG A 60 11.85 3.56 -11.00
C ARG A 60 11.05 3.56 -12.28
N PRO A 61 10.37 4.65 -12.62
CA PRO A 61 9.72 4.76 -13.92
C PRO A 61 10.78 4.79 -15.03
N THR A 62 10.41 4.24 -16.20
CA THR A 62 11.25 4.34 -17.40
C THR A 62 11.13 5.73 -18.03
N ALA A 63 9.96 6.35 -17.90
CA ALA A 63 9.69 7.73 -18.31
C ALA A 63 8.56 8.32 -17.47
N GLY A 64 8.39 9.65 -17.53
CA GLY A 64 7.40 10.39 -16.75
C GLY A 64 7.91 10.82 -15.39
N ALA A 65 7.02 11.37 -14.56
CA ALA A 65 7.36 11.90 -13.24
C ALA A 65 6.39 11.41 -12.17
N ILE A 66 6.88 11.23 -10.95
CA ILE A 66 6.09 10.82 -9.78
C ILE A 66 6.33 11.84 -8.66
N ARG A 67 5.22 12.36 -8.12
CA ARG A 67 5.22 13.20 -6.92
C ARG A 67 4.43 12.53 -5.82
N VAL A 68 4.99 12.53 -4.61
CA VAL A 68 4.34 11.97 -3.41
C VAL A 68 4.49 12.96 -2.27
N ALA A 69 3.41 13.22 -1.56
CA ALA A 69 3.36 14.20 -0.46
C ALA A 69 3.93 15.58 -0.87
N GLY A 70 3.65 16.03 -2.10
CA GLY A 70 4.11 17.31 -2.66
C GLY A 70 5.57 17.34 -3.13
N ARG A 71 6.36 16.26 -2.93
CA ARG A 71 7.76 16.17 -3.34
C ARG A 71 7.87 15.38 -4.65
N ASP A 72 8.71 15.85 -5.57
CA ASP A 72 9.13 15.04 -6.71
C ASP A 72 10.08 13.95 -6.22
N VAL A 73 9.69 12.69 -6.45
CA VAL A 73 10.42 11.51 -5.97
C VAL A 73 11.04 10.72 -7.11
N THR A 74 10.85 11.15 -8.35
CA THR A 74 11.26 10.42 -9.58
C THR A 74 12.73 10.04 -9.59
N GLY A 75 13.59 10.95 -9.18
CA GLY A 75 15.06 10.82 -9.23
C GLY A 75 15.73 10.52 -7.89
N LEU A 76 14.98 10.24 -6.81
CA LEU A 76 15.56 9.99 -5.49
C LEU A 76 16.54 8.80 -5.51
N SER A 77 17.62 8.90 -4.74
CA SER A 77 18.50 7.76 -4.47
C SER A 77 17.79 6.70 -3.63
N GLU A 78 18.32 5.47 -3.56
CA GLU A 78 17.75 4.43 -2.70
C GLU A 78 17.74 4.82 -1.22
N GLY A 79 18.78 5.52 -0.75
CA GLY A 79 18.83 6.04 0.62
C GLY A 79 17.73 7.08 0.88
N ASP A 80 17.60 8.07 -0.01
CA ASP A 80 16.54 9.09 0.10
C ASP A 80 15.15 8.48 0.04
N TRP A 81 14.96 7.44 -0.81
CA TRP A 81 13.71 6.70 -0.87
C TRP A 81 13.42 5.92 0.43
N ALA A 82 14.45 5.31 1.04
CA ALA A 82 14.27 4.60 2.31
C ALA A 82 13.79 5.55 3.42
N ASP A 83 14.42 6.72 3.54
CA ASP A 83 14.01 7.76 4.49
C ASP A 83 12.62 8.30 4.17
N PHE A 84 12.32 8.51 2.88
CA PHE A 84 11.02 8.99 2.44
C PHE A 84 9.91 7.98 2.74
N ARG A 85 10.12 6.68 2.43
CA ARG A 85 9.18 5.61 2.77
C ARG A 85 8.89 5.58 4.27
N LEU A 86 9.94 5.59 5.07
CA LEU A 86 9.82 5.56 6.53
C LEU A 86 9.02 6.75 7.08
N ALA A 87 9.15 7.93 6.47
CA ALA A 87 8.49 9.15 6.92
C ALA A 87 7.04 9.30 6.42
N HIS A 88 6.70 8.75 5.23
CA HIS A 88 5.46 9.11 4.54
C HIS A 88 4.57 7.93 4.15
N LEU A 89 5.09 6.70 4.12
CA LEU A 89 4.36 5.56 3.60
C LEU A 89 4.16 4.45 4.62
N GLY A 90 2.92 4.00 4.77
CA GLY A 90 2.58 2.74 5.42
C GLY A 90 2.28 1.68 4.36
N PHE A 91 2.50 0.41 4.69
CA PHE A 91 2.27 -0.70 3.77
C PHE A 91 1.43 -1.80 4.39
N MET A 92 0.43 -2.26 3.63
CA MET A 92 -0.38 -3.43 3.95
C MET A 92 -0.31 -4.42 2.78
N PHE A 93 -0.07 -5.69 3.07
CA PHE A 93 0.11 -6.73 2.06
C PHE A 93 -0.81 -7.92 2.28
N GLN A 94 -1.15 -8.62 1.23
CA GLN A 94 -1.99 -9.81 1.25
C GLN A 94 -1.46 -10.90 2.21
N SER A 95 -0.16 -11.16 2.20
CA SER A 95 0.50 -12.17 3.05
C SER A 95 1.01 -11.61 4.38
N PHE A 96 0.50 -10.43 4.81
CA PHE A 96 0.85 -9.69 6.02
C PHE A 96 2.33 -9.29 6.12
N GLN A 97 3.23 -10.05 5.53
CA GLN A 97 4.70 -9.88 5.53
C GLN A 97 5.26 -9.61 6.93
N LEU A 98 4.75 -10.34 7.93
CA LEU A 98 5.34 -10.36 9.25
C LEU A 98 6.63 -11.19 9.22
N ILE A 99 7.63 -10.74 9.98
CA ILE A 99 8.90 -11.46 10.13
C ILE A 99 8.64 -12.64 11.09
N PRO A 100 8.78 -13.92 10.64
CA PRO A 100 8.36 -15.08 11.44
C PRO A 100 9.14 -15.26 12.73
N SER A 101 10.38 -14.77 12.79
CA SER A 101 11.27 -14.85 13.96
C SER A 101 11.07 -13.72 14.97
N MET A 102 10.13 -12.80 14.70
CA MET A 102 9.78 -11.67 15.56
C MET A 102 8.37 -11.86 16.10
N THR A 103 8.15 -11.48 17.35
CA THR A 103 6.82 -11.42 17.96
C THR A 103 5.94 -10.38 17.31
N ALA A 104 4.64 -10.37 17.61
CA ALA A 104 3.71 -9.32 17.18
C ALA A 104 4.17 -7.92 17.61
N PHE A 105 4.68 -7.81 18.84
CA PHE A 105 5.25 -6.56 19.36
C PHE A 105 6.45 -6.11 18.52
N GLU A 106 7.43 -6.98 18.30
CA GLU A 106 8.66 -6.68 17.55
C GLU A 106 8.37 -6.34 16.08
N ASN A 107 7.43 -7.06 15.45
CA ASN A 107 6.97 -6.71 14.10
C ASN A 107 6.36 -5.30 14.04
N ALA A 108 5.51 -4.95 14.99
CA ALA A 108 4.90 -3.63 15.05
C ALA A 108 5.93 -2.54 15.42
N GLU A 109 6.93 -2.86 16.26
CA GLU A 109 7.98 -1.93 16.72
C GLU A 109 8.96 -1.52 15.61
N LEU A 110 9.14 -2.36 14.60
CA LEU A 110 10.22 -2.23 13.61
C LEU A 110 10.37 -0.82 13.00
N PRO A 111 9.31 -0.12 12.57
CA PRO A 111 9.44 1.25 12.05
C PRO A 111 10.03 2.24 13.06
N LEU A 112 9.73 2.09 14.34
CA LEU A 112 10.26 2.94 15.41
C LEU A 112 11.73 2.67 15.69
N VAL A 113 12.16 1.40 15.57
CA VAL A 113 13.57 0.99 15.66
C VAL A 113 14.36 1.64 14.53
N LEU A 114 13.87 1.55 13.29
CA LEU A 114 14.49 2.17 12.12
C LEU A 114 14.57 3.69 12.23
N LYS A 115 13.60 4.33 12.91
CA LYS A 115 13.59 5.77 13.20
C LYS A 115 14.57 6.16 14.32
N GLY A 116 15.19 5.20 15.01
CA GLY A 116 16.10 5.47 16.13
C GLY A 116 15.41 5.91 17.43
N MET A 117 14.12 5.58 17.61
CA MET A 117 13.37 5.98 18.80
C MET A 117 13.83 5.22 20.05
N GLY A 118 13.84 5.86 21.21
CA GLY A 118 14.24 5.24 22.48
C GLY A 118 13.29 4.14 22.95
N ILE A 119 13.81 3.12 23.66
CA ILE A 119 13.11 1.88 24.03
C ILE A 119 11.80 2.16 24.81
N ALA A 120 11.83 3.05 25.80
CA ALA A 120 10.66 3.34 26.63
C ALA A 120 9.50 3.94 25.82
N GLU A 121 9.81 4.86 24.89
CA GLU A 121 8.82 5.48 24.01
C GLU A 121 8.27 4.47 23.00
N ARG A 122 9.13 3.61 22.40
CA ARG A 122 8.70 2.55 21.51
C ARG A 122 7.67 1.64 22.18
N LYS A 123 8.01 1.12 23.39
CA LYS A 123 7.11 0.22 24.14
C LYS A 123 5.74 0.84 24.37
N LYS A 124 5.69 2.12 24.75
CA LYS A 124 4.44 2.85 24.98
C LYS A 124 3.61 2.94 23.70
N ARG A 125 4.22 3.35 22.57
CA ARG A 125 3.52 3.52 21.28
C ARG A 125 3.04 2.20 20.70
N VAL A 126 3.89 1.17 20.74
CA VAL A 126 3.53 -0.16 20.22
C VAL A 126 2.34 -0.73 20.97
N MET A 127 2.38 -0.72 22.32
CA MET A 127 1.28 -1.26 23.10
C MET A 127 -0.02 -0.47 22.92
N ALA A 128 0.06 0.87 22.80
CA ALA A 128 -1.11 1.69 22.52
C ALA A 128 -1.75 1.34 21.17
N LEU A 129 -0.95 1.17 20.12
CA LEU A 129 -1.47 0.86 18.80
C LEU A 129 -1.96 -0.58 18.67
N LEU A 130 -1.25 -1.56 19.27
CA LEU A 130 -1.73 -2.95 19.34
C LEU A 130 -3.06 -3.05 20.09
N ASN A 131 -3.26 -2.26 21.13
CA ASN A 131 -4.54 -2.17 21.85
C ASN A 131 -5.64 -1.55 20.97
N GLN A 132 -5.32 -0.48 20.24
CA GLN A 132 -6.26 0.17 19.31
C GLN A 132 -6.75 -0.78 18.21
N VAL A 133 -5.85 -1.62 17.67
CA VAL A 133 -6.23 -2.62 16.66
C VAL A 133 -6.71 -3.94 17.27
N GLY A 134 -6.80 -4.06 18.60
CA GLY A 134 -7.41 -5.18 19.31
C GLY A 134 -6.57 -6.47 19.33
N VAL A 135 -5.23 -6.35 19.41
CA VAL A 135 -4.29 -7.50 19.47
C VAL A 135 -3.21 -7.35 20.54
N ALA A 136 -3.40 -6.47 21.51
CA ALA A 136 -2.40 -6.22 22.57
C ALA A 136 -2.09 -7.46 23.43
N GLU A 137 -3.09 -8.33 23.65
CA GLU A 137 -2.92 -9.58 24.41
C GLU A 137 -1.99 -10.59 23.70
N TYR A 138 -1.88 -10.47 22.38
CA TYR A 138 -1.02 -11.31 21.54
C TYR A 138 0.37 -10.72 21.29
N ALA A 139 0.75 -9.63 21.96
CA ALA A 139 1.99 -8.90 21.72
C ALA A 139 3.25 -9.80 21.78
N GLY A 140 3.26 -10.79 22.66
CA GLY A 140 4.36 -11.76 22.80
C GLY A 140 4.31 -12.96 21.86
N HIS A 141 3.27 -13.12 21.03
CA HIS A 141 3.10 -14.28 20.15
C HIS A 141 3.87 -14.07 18.83
N TYR A 142 4.36 -15.18 18.29
CA TYR A 142 4.96 -15.21 16.96
C TYR A 142 3.88 -15.31 15.86
N PRO A 143 4.15 -14.89 14.62
CA PRO A 143 3.17 -14.94 13.53
C PRO A 143 2.52 -16.31 13.34
N GLY A 144 3.26 -17.42 13.51
CA GLY A 144 2.71 -18.77 13.39
C GLY A 144 1.71 -19.17 14.48
N GLU A 145 1.62 -18.41 15.56
CA GLU A 145 0.69 -18.61 16.69
C GLU A 145 -0.57 -17.74 16.58
N LEU A 146 -0.62 -16.86 15.56
CA LEU A 146 -1.69 -15.91 15.34
C LEU A 146 -2.64 -16.38 14.22
N SER A 147 -3.94 -16.13 14.39
CA SER A 147 -4.89 -16.29 13.28
C SER A 147 -4.59 -15.28 12.15
N GLY A 148 -5.10 -15.51 10.94
CA GLY A 148 -4.94 -14.59 9.81
C GLY A 148 -5.42 -13.17 10.12
N GLY A 149 -6.57 -13.02 10.78
CA GLY A 149 -7.09 -11.73 11.20
C GLY A 149 -6.19 -11.03 12.24
N GLN A 150 -5.60 -11.78 13.19
CA GLN A 150 -4.64 -11.22 14.15
C GLN A 150 -3.35 -10.78 13.47
N GLN A 151 -2.80 -11.59 12.55
CA GLN A 151 -1.63 -11.22 11.75
C GLN A 151 -1.88 -9.95 10.95
N GLN A 152 -3.05 -9.83 10.32
CA GLN A 152 -3.42 -8.62 9.58
C GLN A 152 -3.48 -7.40 10.48
N ARG A 153 -4.07 -7.50 11.67
CA ARG A 153 -4.11 -6.38 12.64
C ARG A 153 -2.71 -5.96 13.11
N VAL A 154 -1.79 -6.91 13.30
CA VAL A 154 -0.37 -6.60 13.58
C VAL A 154 0.27 -5.89 12.38
N SER A 155 0.00 -6.33 11.15
CA SER A 155 0.47 -5.68 9.92
C SER A 155 -0.06 -4.24 9.80
N VAL A 156 -1.34 -4.03 10.12
CA VAL A 156 -1.95 -2.68 10.18
C VAL A 156 -1.26 -1.83 11.24
N ALA A 157 -1.05 -2.34 12.46
CA ALA A 157 -0.33 -1.61 13.50
C ALA A 157 1.08 -1.21 13.01
N ARG A 158 1.82 -2.13 12.40
CA ARG A 158 3.14 -1.82 11.83
C ARG A 158 3.06 -0.72 10.75
N ALA A 159 2.08 -0.79 9.85
CA ALA A 159 1.89 0.19 8.79
C ALA A 159 1.61 1.61 9.34
N LEU A 160 0.88 1.71 10.46
CA LEU A 160 0.47 2.96 11.08
C LEU A 160 1.45 3.52 12.13
N MET A 161 2.49 2.77 12.49
CA MET A 161 3.34 3.04 13.66
C MET A 161 3.99 4.43 13.66
N LEU A 162 4.29 4.97 12.49
CA LEU A 162 4.87 6.32 12.32
C LEU A 162 3.84 7.37 11.89
N ASN A 163 2.55 7.07 11.97
CA ASN A 163 1.46 7.94 11.52
C ASN A 163 1.66 8.43 10.07
N PRO A 164 1.83 7.52 9.09
CA PRO A 164 2.09 7.91 7.73
C PRO A 164 0.87 8.62 7.13
N PRO A 165 1.05 9.69 6.34
CA PRO A 165 -0.06 10.34 5.65
C PRO A 165 -0.65 9.50 4.50
N ILE A 166 0.08 8.48 4.04
CA ILE A 166 -0.32 7.60 2.94
C ILE A 166 -0.14 6.14 3.34
N VAL A 167 -1.15 5.31 3.07
CA VAL A 167 -1.06 3.85 3.19
C VAL A 167 -1.30 3.22 1.81
N LEU A 168 -0.35 2.42 1.37
CA LEU A 168 -0.42 1.62 0.16
C LEU A 168 -0.77 0.18 0.54
N ALA A 169 -1.85 -0.37 -0.01
CA ALA A 169 -2.34 -1.70 0.31
C ALA A 169 -2.44 -2.56 -0.95
N ASP A 170 -1.72 -3.69 -0.95
CA ASP A 170 -1.77 -4.67 -2.03
C ASP A 170 -2.58 -5.89 -1.59
N GLU A 171 -3.78 -6.04 -2.14
CA GLU A 171 -4.75 -7.12 -1.84
C GLU A 171 -4.94 -7.33 -0.32
N PRO A 172 -5.28 -6.28 0.46
CA PRO A 172 -5.17 -6.32 1.92
C PRO A 172 -6.12 -7.32 2.60
N THR A 173 -7.15 -7.81 1.89
CA THR A 173 -8.14 -8.77 2.39
C THR A 173 -7.96 -10.18 1.83
N GLY A 174 -7.10 -10.37 0.84
CA GLY A 174 -7.03 -11.60 0.03
C GLY A 174 -6.67 -12.89 0.79
N SER A 175 -6.26 -12.79 2.06
CA SER A 175 -5.97 -13.96 2.94
C SER A 175 -6.89 -14.01 4.16
N LEU A 176 -7.99 -13.24 4.17
CA LEU A 176 -8.94 -13.14 5.29
C LEU A 176 -10.25 -13.86 4.98
N ASP A 177 -10.91 -14.34 6.03
CA ASP A 177 -12.32 -14.71 5.95
C ASP A 177 -13.22 -13.46 5.90
N SER A 178 -14.48 -13.62 5.54
CA SER A 178 -15.43 -12.54 5.33
C SER A 178 -15.67 -11.66 6.57
N ASP A 179 -15.51 -12.18 7.79
CA ASP A 179 -15.70 -11.42 9.02
C ASP A 179 -14.50 -10.52 9.28
N ASN A 180 -13.29 -11.05 9.17
CA ASN A 180 -12.05 -10.29 9.30
C ASN A 180 -11.88 -9.26 8.18
N GLU A 181 -12.31 -9.59 6.96
CA GLU A 181 -12.35 -8.64 5.83
C GLU A 181 -13.24 -7.43 6.16
N ARG A 182 -14.49 -7.64 6.56
CA ARG A 182 -15.40 -6.55 6.93
C ARG A 182 -14.84 -5.67 8.04
N GLN A 183 -14.21 -6.27 9.05
CA GLN A 183 -13.58 -5.55 10.15
C GLN A 183 -12.41 -4.70 9.66
N LEU A 184 -11.56 -5.23 8.78
CA LEU A 184 -10.44 -4.48 8.18
C LEU A 184 -10.93 -3.30 7.34
N LEU A 185 -11.94 -3.51 6.49
CA LEU A 185 -12.51 -2.44 5.66
C LEU A 185 -13.16 -1.34 6.51
N SER A 186 -13.82 -1.72 7.61
CA SER A 186 -14.34 -0.75 8.58
C SER A 186 -13.23 0.07 9.23
N LEU A 187 -12.14 -0.59 9.65
CA LEU A 187 -10.97 0.06 10.23
C LEU A 187 -10.31 1.03 9.24
N ILE A 188 -10.16 0.66 7.97
CA ILE A 188 -9.61 1.55 6.94
C ILE A 188 -10.46 2.82 6.80
N ARG A 189 -11.79 2.70 6.77
CA ARG A 189 -12.71 3.85 6.70
C ARG A 189 -12.62 4.74 7.94
N GLU A 190 -12.53 4.13 9.12
CA GLU A 190 -12.37 4.85 10.39
C GLU A 190 -11.07 5.63 10.43
N LEU A 191 -9.95 4.99 10.12
CA LEU A 191 -8.63 5.65 10.05
C LEU A 191 -8.59 6.79 9.03
N ASN A 192 -9.20 6.60 7.86
CA ASN A 192 -9.31 7.67 6.88
C ASN A 192 -10.13 8.85 7.40
N ARG A 193 -11.31 8.58 7.99
CA ARG A 193 -12.21 9.62 8.50
C ARG A 193 -11.63 10.39 9.69
N GLU A 194 -10.98 9.69 10.63
CA GLU A 194 -10.53 10.27 11.90
C GLU A 194 -9.13 10.88 11.81
N LEU A 195 -8.25 10.26 11.03
CA LEU A 195 -6.85 10.68 10.91
C LEU A 195 -6.50 11.32 9.57
N GLY A 196 -7.43 11.36 8.62
CA GLY A 196 -7.20 11.93 7.28
C GLY A 196 -6.20 11.15 6.44
N ILE A 197 -5.92 9.88 6.78
CA ILE A 197 -4.94 9.06 6.05
C ILE A 197 -5.45 8.79 4.64
N THR A 198 -4.58 9.01 3.65
CA THR A 198 -4.83 8.66 2.25
C THR A 198 -4.56 7.19 2.02
N PHE A 199 -5.50 6.46 1.41
CA PHE A 199 -5.33 5.04 1.08
C PHE A 199 -5.32 4.81 -0.42
N VAL A 200 -4.37 4.01 -0.90
CA VAL A 200 -4.39 3.42 -2.24
C VAL A 200 -4.51 1.91 -2.08
N LEU A 201 -5.67 1.37 -2.45
CA LEU A 201 -6.00 -0.04 -2.34
C LEU A 201 -5.87 -0.69 -3.71
N ILE A 202 -5.00 -1.67 -3.85
CA ILE A 202 -4.94 -2.52 -5.03
C ILE A 202 -5.76 -3.77 -4.73
N THR A 203 -6.72 -4.08 -5.59
CA THR A 203 -7.58 -5.25 -5.39
C THR A 203 -8.21 -5.73 -6.69
N HIS A 204 -8.70 -6.96 -6.68
CA HIS A 204 -9.63 -7.49 -7.66
C HIS A 204 -11.01 -7.75 -7.03
N ASP A 205 -11.18 -7.43 -5.73
CA ASP A 205 -12.39 -7.63 -4.96
C ASP A 205 -13.30 -6.40 -5.02
N GLU A 206 -14.58 -6.61 -5.36
CA GLU A 206 -15.58 -5.55 -5.47
C GLU A 206 -15.96 -4.95 -4.10
N GLN A 207 -15.91 -5.74 -3.02
CA GLN A 207 -16.23 -5.25 -1.67
C GLN A 207 -15.15 -4.29 -1.18
N VAL A 208 -13.88 -4.61 -1.46
CA VAL A 208 -12.75 -3.72 -1.18
C VAL A 208 -12.88 -2.43 -2.02
N ALA A 209 -13.18 -2.57 -3.32
CA ALA A 209 -13.38 -1.43 -4.22
C ALA A 209 -14.54 -0.52 -3.78
N ALA A 210 -15.63 -1.11 -3.27
CA ALA A 210 -16.79 -0.37 -2.74
C ALA A 210 -16.47 0.43 -1.46
N THR A 211 -15.33 0.16 -0.81
CA THR A 211 -14.86 0.94 0.35
C THR A 211 -14.29 2.29 -0.06
N ALA A 212 -13.81 2.40 -1.30
CA ALA A 212 -13.11 3.57 -1.81
C ALA A 212 -14.08 4.71 -2.18
N HIS A 213 -13.58 5.95 -2.11
CA HIS A 213 -14.27 7.12 -2.63
C HIS A 213 -14.31 7.11 -4.16
N ARG A 214 -13.33 6.46 -4.79
CA ARG A 214 -13.20 6.34 -6.23
C ARG A 214 -12.49 5.05 -6.61
N THR A 215 -12.99 4.41 -7.66
CA THR A 215 -12.38 3.22 -8.25
C THR A 215 -11.82 3.55 -9.62
N ILE A 216 -10.61 3.07 -9.92
CA ILE A 216 -9.91 3.22 -11.18
C ILE A 216 -9.57 1.84 -11.71
N ALA A 217 -9.95 1.54 -12.95
CA ALA A 217 -9.59 0.27 -13.57
C ALA A 217 -8.22 0.37 -14.26
N LEU A 218 -7.37 -0.64 -14.02
CA LEU A 218 -6.11 -0.84 -14.73
C LEU A 218 -6.24 -2.09 -15.61
N LYS A 219 -6.11 -1.91 -16.92
CA LYS A 219 -6.21 -2.98 -17.92
C LYS A 219 -5.03 -2.90 -18.89
N ASP A 220 -4.33 -4.00 -19.04
CA ASP A 220 -3.20 -4.14 -19.98
C ASP A 220 -2.19 -2.97 -19.90
N GLY A 221 -1.92 -2.49 -18.67
CA GLY A 221 -1.00 -1.40 -18.42
C GLY A 221 -1.55 0.00 -18.61
N TYR A 222 -2.85 0.18 -18.92
CA TYR A 222 -3.51 1.47 -19.09
C TYR A 222 -4.53 1.73 -18.00
N LEU A 223 -4.60 2.97 -17.50
CA LEU A 223 -5.70 3.40 -16.62
C LEU A 223 -6.94 3.70 -17.47
N LEU A 224 -8.04 3.05 -17.12
CA LEU A 224 -9.36 3.35 -17.64
C LEU A 224 -10.07 4.26 -16.63
N ASN A 225 -10.62 5.40 -17.06
CA ASN A 225 -11.25 6.42 -16.21
C ASN A 225 -10.29 7.34 -15.43
N ALA A 226 -9.13 7.67 -16.00
CA ALA A 226 -8.34 8.78 -15.49
C ALA A 226 -9.14 10.11 -15.60
N PRO A 227 -9.02 11.03 -14.61
CA PRO A 227 -9.72 12.31 -14.67
C PRO A 227 -9.24 13.11 -15.88
N GLY A 228 -10.11 13.30 -16.87
CA GLY A 228 -9.81 14.12 -18.05
C GLY A 228 -10.48 13.69 -19.36
N LYS A 229 -10.99 12.48 -19.48
CA LYS A 229 -11.77 12.07 -20.68
C LYS A 229 -13.13 11.55 -20.23
N GLY A 230 -14.16 12.40 -20.40
CA GLY A 230 -15.51 12.19 -19.91
C GLY A 230 -16.13 10.86 -20.36
N GLY A 231 -16.94 10.31 -19.49
CA GLY A 231 -17.87 9.23 -19.76
C GLY A 231 -18.01 8.29 -18.55
N ALA A 232 -19.09 8.43 -17.82
CA ALA A 232 -19.54 7.41 -16.88
C ALA A 232 -19.88 6.14 -17.68
N SER A 233 -19.15 5.07 -17.47
CA SER A 233 -19.47 3.75 -17.98
C SER A 233 -19.29 2.75 -16.84
N SER A 234 -20.40 2.16 -16.42
CA SER A 234 -20.45 0.97 -15.57
C SER A 234 -19.76 -0.17 -16.32
N TYR A 235 -18.68 -0.71 -15.75
CA TYR A 235 -18.01 -1.88 -16.31
C TYR A 235 -18.54 -3.14 -15.63
N GLU A 236 -19.21 -3.99 -16.39
CA GLU A 236 -19.41 -5.39 -16.06
C GLU A 236 -18.06 -6.12 -16.22
N ILE A 237 -17.59 -6.71 -15.13
CA ILE A 237 -16.43 -7.61 -15.14
C ILE A 237 -16.96 -8.96 -15.62
N GLN A 238 -16.70 -9.31 -16.88
CA GLN A 238 -16.88 -10.68 -17.40
C GLN A 238 -15.64 -11.51 -17.12
#